data_50a0faba302170ae3c9f1fb2057a0410
#
_entry.id   50a0faba302170ae3c9f1fb2057a0410
#
_cell.length_a   1.000
_cell.length_b   1.000
_cell.length_c   1.000
_cell.angle_alpha   90.00
_cell.angle_beta   90.00
_cell.angle_gamma   90.00
#
_symmetry.space_group_name_H-M   'P 1'
#
loop_
_entity.id
_entity.type
_entity.pdbx_description
1 polymer ?
#
loop_
_entity_poly.entity_id
_entity_poly.type
_entity_poly.pdbx_seq_one_letter_code
_entity_poly.pdbx_strand_id
1 'polypeptide(L)'
;SGEWQVMIAGESYKVLVAEAAKSAMAALGDKGQILERVMITHLLKDEKEPDRVAGAVGFSVREDKYYVFKSKVTIALMGGAVHVFRPRSQGEAFGRSWMPPFVAGSVYALVLEAGGELTQMDNTFVPPRFKDSYGPVGTFFLLFKTPVMNSVGGSYVGAYPEQLSKWAPYSNAKPCPTPMRNYEMILCAKEGKIPFMMHTEMVVERFKQEISDPKELKKKIKMYESEAWEDFLDMTIAGATNWAAHNIDPMEKPMELQMSDSVFIGSHACSCGSWCCGPEDLMPAQYKDAFPAQYNCMTTVKGLFTAGCGVGACAHKFSSGSHVQGRIVGKSVVKFANDNKAFTPTISDATVAKYKEMIFKPFATFETHKNFTTTPDVNPNYISPHNFLFRLQKIMGEYAGGWETLYGTSDKLLEAGIWKLSLLGEDIEKLAAKDLHELMRAWECVHRYYVGEACARTRLARKESRWPGYYYKYDYLKLDDTQKNFINVKFDVKTKEWSILTRPMIPII
;
A
#
# COMPACT_ATOMS: atom_id res chain seq x y z
N SER A 1 -12.28 -25.85 2.41
CA SER A 1 -13.32 -25.75 3.42
C SER A 1 -13.19 -24.41 4.11
N GLY A 2 -14.20 -23.57 3.96
CA GLY A 2 -14.17 -22.18 4.44
C GLY A 2 -14.60 -22.00 5.90
N GLU A 3 -14.41 -22.97 6.76
CA GLU A 3 -14.90 -22.93 8.13
C GLU A 3 -13.90 -22.38 9.15
N TRP A 4 -12.66 -22.13 8.75
CA TRP A 4 -11.60 -21.62 9.62
C TRP A 4 -11.18 -20.23 9.21
N GLN A 5 -11.86 -19.21 9.69
CA GLN A 5 -11.31 -17.86 9.78
C GLN A 5 -10.78 -17.63 11.18
N VAL A 6 -9.46 -17.51 11.29
CA VAL A 6 -8.85 -16.99 12.51
C VAL A 6 -8.88 -15.47 12.39
N MET A 7 -9.76 -14.83 13.13
CA MET A 7 -9.75 -13.39 13.30
C MET A 7 -8.67 -13.04 14.31
N ILE A 8 -7.81 -12.10 13.95
CA ILE A 8 -6.77 -11.58 14.83
C ILE A 8 -7.25 -10.21 15.31
N ALA A 9 -7.47 -10.06 16.60
CA ALA A 9 -7.74 -8.76 17.21
C ALA A 9 -6.52 -7.85 16.99
N GLY A 10 -6.69 -6.83 16.11
CA GLY A 10 -5.57 -6.04 15.58
C GLY A 10 -4.78 -5.32 16.67
N GLU A 11 -5.44 -4.82 17.70
CA GLU A 11 -4.81 -4.07 18.76
C GLU A 11 -3.97 -4.97 19.68
N SER A 12 -4.51 -6.08 20.16
CA SER A 12 -3.75 -7.03 20.98
C SER A 12 -2.61 -7.67 20.20
N TYR A 13 -2.80 -7.99 18.93
CA TYR A 13 -1.77 -8.50 18.05
C TYR A 13 -0.57 -7.54 17.93
N LYS A 14 -0.82 -6.24 17.72
CA LYS A 14 0.23 -5.23 17.62
C LYS A 14 1.04 -5.13 18.92
N VAL A 15 0.36 -5.14 20.06
CA VAL A 15 1.01 -5.12 21.38
C VAL A 15 1.92 -6.35 21.54
N LEU A 16 1.40 -7.55 21.30
CA LEU A 16 2.16 -8.79 21.43
C LEU A 16 3.41 -8.83 20.54
N VAL A 17 3.28 -8.40 19.27
CA VAL A 17 4.41 -8.35 18.33
C VAL A 17 5.44 -7.30 18.76
N ALA A 18 4.99 -6.13 19.22
CA ALA A 18 5.89 -5.07 19.70
C ALA A 18 6.66 -5.51 20.95
N GLU A 19 5.99 -6.12 21.92
CA GLU A 19 6.64 -6.63 23.13
C GLU A 19 7.60 -7.79 22.83
N ALA A 20 7.25 -8.68 21.91
CA ALA A 20 8.16 -9.73 21.46
C ALA A 20 9.42 -9.14 20.80
N ALA A 21 9.27 -8.10 19.96
CA ALA A 21 10.39 -7.42 19.33
C ALA A 21 11.29 -6.72 20.35
N LYS A 22 10.70 -5.98 21.31
CA LYS A 22 11.44 -5.33 22.41
C LYS A 22 12.20 -6.34 23.26
N SER A 23 11.55 -7.45 23.63
CA SER A 23 12.18 -8.52 24.42
C SER A 23 13.34 -9.17 23.67
N ALA A 24 13.18 -9.43 22.37
CA ALA A 24 14.26 -9.97 21.54
C ALA A 24 15.45 -9.01 21.43
N MET A 25 15.18 -7.70 21.29
CA MET A 25 16.24 -6.68 21.24
C MET A 25 16.93 -6.53 22.60
N ALA A 26 16.17 -6.54 23.71
CA ALA A 26 16.75 -6.47 25.05
C ALA A 26 17.68 -7.67 25.34
N ALA A 27 17.35 -8.86 24.84
CA ALA A 27 18.20 -10.04 24.98
C ALA A 27 19.54 -9.93 24.26
N LEU A 28 19.68 -9.03 23.28
CA LEU A 28 20.94 -8.75 22.60
C LEU A 28 21.88 -7.82 23.39
N GLY A 29 21.39 -7.17 24.45
CA GLY A 29 22.13 -6.17 25.20
C GLY A 29 22.68 -5.06 24.27
N ASP A 30 23.93 -4.68 24.44
CA ASP A 30 24.56 -3.61 23.66
C ASP A 30 24.71 -3.93 22.14
N LYS A 31 24.40 -5.15 21.72
CA LYS A 31 24.44 -5.57 20.31
C LYS A 31 23.15 -5.25 19.54
N GLY A 32 22.11 -4.83 20.23
CA GLY A 32 20.81 -4.50 19.65
C GLY A 32 20.35 -3.11 20.04
N GLN A 33 19.80 -2.34 19.10
CA GLN A 33 19.29 -1.00 19.35
C GLN A 33 18.00 -0.76 18.57
N ILE A 34 17.00 -0.17 19.24
CA ILE A 34 15.80 0.37 18.61
C ILE A 34 15.91 1.89 18.64
N LEU A 35 15.87 2.51 17.47
CA LEU A 35 15.84 3.96 17.32
C LEU A 35 14.43 4.39 16.91
N GLU A 36 13.72 5.02 17.83
CA GLU A 36 12.39 5.55 17.57
C GLU A 36 12.44 6.94 16.97
N ARG A 37 11.38 7.31 16.25
CA ARG A 37 11.21 8.67 15.70
C ARG A 37 12.29 9.08 14.70
N VAL A 38 12.86 8.12 13.99
CA VAL A 38 13.84 8.36 12.92
C VAL A 38 13.19 8.11 11.57
N MET A 39 13.16 9.13 10.70
CA MET A 39 12.72 9.03 9.32
C MET A 39 13.92 8.70 8.44
N ILE A 40 13.90 7.52 7.81
CA ILE A 40 14.88 7.14 6.79
C ILE A 40 14.42 7.71 5.44
N THR A 41 15.28 8.49 4.81
CA THR A 41 14.96 9.19 3.56
C THR A 41 15.66 8.61 2.34
N HIS A 42 16.88 8.09 2.51
CA HIS A 42 17.69 7.55 1.41
C HIS A 42 18.53 6.36 1.87
N LEU A 43 18.85 5.48 0.89
CA LEU A 43 19.85 4.44 1.06
C LEU A 43 21.22 4.93 0.58
N LEU A 44 22.25 4.46 1.24
CA LEU A 44 23.65 4.74 0.86
C LEU A 44 24.19 3.56 0.06
N LYS A 45 24.76 3.84 -1.08
CA LYS A 45 25.50 2.87 -1.89
C LYS A 45 26.96 2.86 -1.49
N ASP A 46 27.58 1.70 -1.59
CA ASP A 46 29.02 1.56 -1.36
C ASP A 46 29.82 2.21 -2.49
N GLU A 47 30.87 2.96 -2.16
CA GLU A 47 31.69 3.67 -3.15
C GLU A 47 32.61 2.74 -3.94
N LYS A 48 32.96 1.58 -3.38
CA LYS A 48 33.78 0.55 -4.04
C LYS A 48 32.97 -0.49 -4.78
N GLU A 49 31.73 -0.75 -4.30
CA GLU A 49 30.74 -1.64 -4.92
C GLU A 49 29.45 -0.84 -5.21
N PRO A 50 29.36 0.00 -6.26
CA PRO A 50 28.25 0.94 -6.49
C PRO A 50 26.87 0.29 -6.66
N ASP A 51 26.81 -1.01 -6.95
CA ASP A 51 25.57 -1.78 -7.07
C ASP A 51 25.10 -2.37 -5.73
N ARG A 52 25.80 -2.06 -4.63
CA ARG A 52 25.50 -2.57 -3.30
C ARG A 52 25.01 -1.47 -2.38
N VAL A 53 23.96 -1.74 -1.63
CA VAL A 53 23.55 -0.92 -0.49
C VAL A 53 24.46 -1.20 0.69
N ALA A 54 25.04 -0.14 1.26
CA ALA A 54 26.00 -0.15 2.35
C ALA A 54 25.52 0.63 3.58
N GLY A 55 24.28 1.11 3.55
CA GLY A 55 23.71 1.85 4.67
C GLY A 55 22.49 2.68 4.30
N ALA A 56 22.15 3.59 5.19
CA ALA A 56 21.03 4.50 5.05
C ALA A 56 21.30 5.83 5.77
N VAL A 57 20.55 6.86 5.40
CA VAL A 57 20.53 8.15 6.10
C VAL A 57 19.12 8.57 6.43
N GLY A 58 19.00 9.35 7.49
CA GLY A 58 17.73 9.87 7.96
C GLY A 58 17.91 10.95 9.03
N PHE A 59 16.82 11.38 9.60
CA PHE A 59 16.83 12.40 10.63
C PHE A 59 15.81 12.08 11.74
N SER A 60 16.02 12.64 12.93
CA SER A 60 15.03 12.58 14.00
C SER A 60 13.88 13.54 13.70
N VAL A 61 12.64 13.06 13.86
CA VAL A 61 11.44 13.93 13.75
C VAL A 61 11.14 14.70 15.04
N ARG A 62 12.00 14.59 16.06
CA ARG A 62 11.84 15.23 17.36
C ARG A 62 13.02 16.09 17.79
N GLU A 63 14.21 15.78 17.31
CA GLU A 63 15.45 16.37 17.73
C GLU A 63 16.27 16.82 16.50
N ASP A 64 17.10 17.84 16.63
CA ASP A 64 18.02 18.25 15.57
C ASP A 64 19.19 17.25 15.46
N LYS A 65 18.88 16.07 14.89
CA LYS A 65 19.83 14.98 14.69
C LYS A 65 19.72 14.40 13.30
N TYR A 66 20.87 14.30 12.64
CA TYR A 66 21.05 13.59 11.38
C TYR A 66 21.71 12.24 11.68
N TYR A 67 21.18 11.17 11.10
CA TYR A 67 21.66 9.81 11.29
C TYR A 67 22.30 9.26 10.03
N VAL A 68 23.43 8.59 10.21
CA VAL A 68 24.13 7.84 9.17
C VAL A 68 24.32 6.41 9.67
N PHE A 69 23.73 5.47 8.95
CA PHE A 69 23.83 4.05 9.26
C PHE A 69 24.75 3.41 8.22
N LYS A 70 25.86 2.81 8.67
CA LYS A 70 26.73 1.98 7.84
C LYS A 70 26.44 0.52 8.15
N SER A 71 26.09 -0.28 7.14
CA SER A 71 25.63 -1.66 7.33
C SER A 71 26.14 -2.61 6.26
N LYS A 72 26.39 -3.86 6.63
CA LYS A 72 26.70 -4.95 5.69
C LYS A 72 25.49 -5.41 4.92
N VAL A 73 24.30 -5.27 5.52
CA VAL A 73 23.01 -5.66 4.97
C VAL A 73 21.94 -4.70 5.49
N THR A 74 21.00 -4.36 4.64
CA THR A 74 19.86 -3.50 4.96
C THR A 74 18.55 -4.23 4.65
N ILE A 75 17.58 -4.15 5.57
CA ILE A 75 16.24 -4.71 5.39
C ILE A 75 15.25 -3.55 5.39
N ALA A 76 14.52 -3.35 4.31
CA ALA A 76 13.52 -2.30 4.18
C ALA A 76 12.11 -2.89 4.48
N LEU A 77 11.50 -2.52 5.60
CA LEU A 77 10.23 -3.09 6.10
C LEU A 77 9.17 -2.02 6.41
N MET A 78 9.13 -0.93 5.64
CA MET A 78 8.30 0.24 5.93
C MET A 78 6.82 0.12 5.46
N GLY A 79 6.35 -1.09 5.18
CA GLY A 79 4.96 -1.33 4.74
C GLY A 79 4.72 -0.98 3.28
N GLY A 80 3.48 -0.68 2.91
CA GLY A 80 3.07 -0.32 1.56
C GLY A 80 2.95 1.19 1.35
N ALA A 81 1.93 1.62 0.57
CA ALA A 81 1.64 3.03 0.38
C ALA A 81 0.13 3.31 0.44
N VAL A 82 -0.24 4.37 1.12
CA VAL A 82 -1.58 4.96 1.14
C VAL A 82 -1.50 6.44 0.77
N HIS A 83 -2.64 7.04 0.46
CA HIS A 83 -2.74 8.47 0.11
C HIS A 83 -1.96 8.87 -1.16
N VAL A 84 -1.66 7.93 -2.03
CA VAL A 84 -1.15 8.20 -3.39
C VAL A 84 -2.31 8.62 -4.29
N PHE A 85 -3.46 7.98 -4.14
CA PHE A 85 -4.72 8.39 -4.74
C PHE A 85 -5.51 9.26 -3.77
N ARG A 86 -6.41 10.07 -4.31
CA ARG A 86 -7.28 10.90 -3.50
C ARG A 86 -8.27 10.04 -2.71
N PRO A 87 -8.38 10.23 -1.39
CA PRO A 87 -9.43 9.60 -0.61
C PRO A 87 -10.82 10.04 -1.07
N ARG A 88 -11.78 9.13 -1.02
CA ARG A 88 -13.14 9.39 -1.50
C ARG A 88 -13.88 10.40 -0.64
N SER A 89 -13.69 10.38 0.66
CA SER A 89 -14.35 11.29 1.58
C SER A 89 -13.33 12.06 2.43
N GLN A 90 -13.75 13.22 2.95
CA GLN A 90 -12.91 14.00 3.86
C GLN A 90 -12.63 13.24 5.16
N GLY A 91 -13.57 12.44 5.65
CA GLY A 91 -13.37 11.57 6.80
C GLY A 91 -12.22 10.59 6.60
N GLU A 92 -12.03 10.16 5.38
CA GLU A 92 -10.91 9.30 4.98
C GLU A 92 -9.57 10.06 4.88
N ALA A 93 -9.59 11.35 4.60
CA ALA A 93 -8.37 12.14 4.37
C ALA A 93 -7.58 12.44 5.65
N PHE A 94 -8.22 12.54 6.80
CA PHE A 94 -7.61 13.02 8.04
C PHE A 94 -7.41 11.90 9.08
N GLY A 95 -6.63 10.89 8.72
CA GLY A 95 -6.23 9.83 9.64
C GLY A 95 -7.25 8.71 9.81
N ARG A 96 -8.32 8.70 9.04
CA ARG A 96 -9.27 7.60 8.93
C ARG A 96 -8.93 6.66 7.77
N SER A 97 -7.65 6.51 7.48
CA SER A 97 -7.17 5.55 6.49
C SER A 97 -6.98 4.18 7.12
N TRP A 98 -7.19 3.13 6.37
CA TRP A 98 -6.94 1.76 6.83
C TRP A 98 -5.51 1.53 7.32
N MET A 99 -4.59 2.29 6.79
CA MET A 99 -3.19 2.28 7.21
C MET A 99 -2.81 3.64 7.77
N PRO A 100 -1.86 3.72 8.68
CA PRO A 100 -1.37 5.00 9.18
C PRO A 100 -0.94 5.91 8.03
N PRO A 101 -1.20 7.22 8.09
CA PRO A 101 -0.90 8.16 6.99
C PRO A 101 0.58 8.28 6.66
N PHE A 102 1.48 7.85 7.54
CA PHE A 102 2.93 7.81 7.31
C PHE A 102 3.39 6.55 6.56
N VAL A 103 2.49 5.65 6.18
CA VAL A 103 2.80 4.55 5.25
C VAL A 103 2.84 5.12 3.83
N ALA A 104 3.99 5.66 3.46
CA ALA A 104 4.16 6.54 2.30
C ALA A 104 4.77 5.84 1.07
N GLY A 105 4.93 4.52 1.10
CA GLY A 105 5.61 3.80 0.02
C GLY A 105 7.12 3.90 0.05
N SER A 106 7.69 4.24 1.21
CA SER A 106 9.13 4.45 1.36
C SER A 106 9.94 3.23 0.92
N VAL A 107 9.46 2.02 1.15
CA VAL A 107 10.16 0.81 0.67
C VAL A 107 10.28 0.78 -0.86
N TYR A 108 9.25 1.20 -1.57
CA TYR A 108 9.25 1.22 -3.04
C TYR A 108 10.14 2.33 -3.58
N ALA A 109 10.02 3.53 -3.03
CA ALA A 109 10.85 4.68 -3.39
C ALA A 109 12.33 4.39 -3.19
N LEU A 110 12.71 3.89 -2.02
CA LEU A 110 14.10 3.59 -1.68
C LEU A 110 14.70 2.47 -2.56
N VAL A 111 13.91 1.47 -2.94
CA VAL A 111 14.34 0.43 -3.88
C VAL A 111 14.58 1.03 -5.27
N LEU A 112 13.68 1.89 -5.76
CA LEU A 112 13.85 2.61 -7.04
C LEU A 112 15.09 3.50 -7.02
N GLU A 113 15.25 4.32 -5.98
CA GLU A 113 16.42 5.21 -5.84
C GLU A 113 17.75 4.43 -5.79
N ALA A 114 17.74 3.24 -5.20
CA ALA A 114 18.88 2.34 -5.22
C ALA A 114 19.13 1.69 -6.60
N GLY A 115 18.24 1.89 -7.59
CA GLY A 115 18.30 1.29 -8.92
C GLY A 115 17.69 -0.10 -8.99
N GLY A 116 16.88 -0.48 -8.00
CA GLY A 116 16.16 -1.74 -7.98
C GLY A 116 14.90 -1.74 -8.84
N GLU A 117 14.34 -2.94 -9.03
CA GLU A 117 13.11 -3.15 -9.79
C GLU A 117 11.91 -3.22 -8.87
N LEU A 118 10.83 -2.53 -9.25
CA LEU A 118 9.49 -2.79 -8.72
C LEU A 118 8.70 -3.59 -9.75
N THR A 119 7.78 -4.40 -9.28
CA THR A 119 6.90 -5.25 -10.10
C THR A 119 5.44 -5.02 -9.79
N GLN A 120 4.59 -5.15 -10.82
CA GLN A 120 3.13 -5.11 -10.70
C GLN A 120 2.60 -3.87 -9.95
N MET A 121 3.24 -2.73 -10.13
CA MET A 121 2.79 -1.47 -9.52
C MET A 121 1.44 -0.98 -10.09
N ASP A 122 0.95 -1.59 -11.17
CA ASP A 122 -0.41 -1.45 -11.68
C ASP A 122 -1.46 -2.10 -10.79
N ASN A 123 -1.09 -3.11 -10.00
CA ASN A 123 -2.00 -3.88 -9.17
C ASN A 123 -2.12 -3.26 -7.78
N THR A 124 -3.08 -2.36 -7.62
CA THR A 124 -3.49 -1.77 -6.34
C THR A 124 -4.64 -2.56 -5.72
N PHE A 125 -4.97 -2.26 -4.49
CA PHE A 125 -6.11 -2.79 -3.79
C PHE A 125 -7.14 -1.68 -3.52
N VAL A 126 -8.40 -1.94 -3.83
CA VAL A 126 -9.54 -1.06 -3.54
C VAL A 126 -10.51 -1.81 -2.64
N PRO A 127 -10.41 -1.66 -1.32
CA PRO A 127 -11.34 -2.33 -0.41
C PRO A 127 -12.69 -1.63 -0.34
N PRO A 128 -13.82 -2.36 -0.30
CA PRO A 128 -15.08 -1.80 0.19
C PRO A 128 -14.94 -1.51 1.69
N ARG A 129 -15.52 -0.39 2.14
CA ARG A 129 -15.50 0.07 3.52
C ARG A 129 -16.82 0.75 3.88
N PHE A 130 -17.11 0.82 5.16
CA PHE A 130 -18.19 1.69 5.63
C PHE A 130 -17.84 3.14 5.36
N LYS A 131 -18.80 3.91 4.91
CA LYS A 131 -18.60 5.33 4.60
C LYS A 131 -18.06 6.08 5.81
N ASP A 132 -17.11 6.96 5.57
CA ASP A 132 -16.45 7.79 6.57
C ASP A 132 -15.78 7.01 7.71
N SER A 133 -15.59 5.71 7.53
CA SER A 133 -14.91 4.84 8.46
C SER A 133 -14.05 3.80 7.74
N TYR A 134 -13.24 3.05 8.46
CA TYR A 134 -12.27 2.11 7.89
C TYR A 134 -12.47 0.68 8.33
N GLY A 135 -13.58 0.39 8.94
CA GLY A 135 -13.84 -0.94 9.44
C GLY A 135 -13.75 -2.00 8.35
N PRO A 136 -13.09 -3.13 8.63
CA PRO A 136 -13.09 -4.26 7.72
C PRO A 136 -14.51 -4.79 7.57
N VAL A 137 -14.94 -4.98 6.34
CA VAL A 137 -16.29 -5.52 6.04
C VAL A 137 -16.28 -7.03 5.79
N GLY A 138 -15.10 -7.66 5.88
CA GLY A 138 -14.92 -9.06 5.53
C GLY A 138 -15.75 -10.01 6.37
N THR A 139 -15.80 -9.82 7.68
CA THR A 139 -16.59 -10.63 8.61
C THR A 139 -18.08 -10.58 8.27
N PHE A 140 -18.63 -9.40 8.01
CA PHE A 140 -20.01 -9.24 7.60
C PHE A 140 -20.32 -10.00 6.30
N PHE A 141 -19.47 -9.91 5.29
CA PHE A 141 -19.68 -10.59 4.01
C PHE A 141 -19.49 -12.10 4.10
N LEU A 142 -18.40 -12.56 4.73
CA LEU A 142 -17.96 -13.94 4.64
C LEU A 142 -18.59 -14.81 5.72
N LEU A 143 -18.61 -14.35 6.97
CA LEU A 143 -19.10 -15.13 8.10
C LEU A 143 -20.62 -15.04 8.22
N PHE A 144 -21.18 -13.83 8.18
CA PHE A 144 -22.61 -13.62 8.40
C PHE A 144 -23.42 -13.47 7.12
N LYS A 145 -22.78 -13.43 5.94
CA LYS A 145 -23.46 -13.28 4.64
C LYS A 145 -24.46 -12.11 4.64
N THR A 146 -24.01 -10.99 5.21
CA THR A 146 -24.83 -9.80 5.36
C THR A 146 -25.24 -9.28 3.98
N PRO A 147 -26.54 -9.04 3.73
CA PRO A 147 -27.00 -8.49 2.47
C PRO A 147 -26.44 -7.08 2.23
N VAL A 148 -25.99 -6.80 1.02
CA VAL A 148 -25.70 -5.45 0.58
C VAL A 148 -26.54 -5.13 -0.63
N MET A 149 -27.34 -4.08 -0.51
CA MET A 149 -28.28 -3.66 -1.53
C MET A 149 -27.91 -2.30 -2.10
N ASN A 150 -28.23 -2.11 -3.37
CA ASN A 150 -28.13 -0.82 -4.03
C ASN A 150 -29.35 0.06 -3.70
N SER A 151 -29.36 1.30 -4.17
CA SER A 151 -30.45 2.27 -3.87
C SER A 151 -31.85 1.89 -4.35
N VAL A 152 -31.95 0.89 -5.23
CA VAL A 152 -33.26 0.38 -5.70
C VAL A 152 -33.64 -0.96 -5.05
N GLY A 153 -32.95 -1.35 -3.97
CA GLY A 153 -33.29 -2.54 -3.16
C GLY A 153 -32.80 -3.87 -3.75
N GLY A 154 -32.02 -3.85 -4.83
CA GLY A 154 -31.46 -5.05 -5.44
C GLY A 154 -30.07 -5.40 -4.93
N SER A 155 -29.73 -6.70 -4.85
CA SER A 155 -28.33 -7.12 -4.66
C SER A 155 -27.50 -6.66 -5.84
N TYR A 156 -26.30 -6.12 -5.58
CA TYR A 156 -25.37 -5.80 -6.66
C TYR A 156 -24.50 -7.01 -7.05
N VAL A 157 -24.31 -7.95 -6.13
CA VAL A 157 -23.50 -9.16 -6.39
C VAL A 157 -24.30 -10.13 -7.26
N GLY A 158 -23.73 -10.45 -8.42
CA GLY A 158 -24.38 -11.30 -9.42
C GLY A 158 -25.36 -10.57 -10.32
N ALA A 159 -25.41 -9.25 -10.28
CA ALA A 159 -26.32 -8.44 -11.09
C ALA A 159 -25.88 -8.29 -12.56
N TYR A 160 -24.61 -8.54 -12.86
CA TYR A 160 -24.00 -8.28 -14.17
C TYR A 160 -23.23 -9.49 -14.74
N PRO A 161 -23.88 -10.66 -14.90
CA PRO A 161 -23.17 -11.90 -15.30
C PRO A 161 -22.52 -11.81 -16.68
N GLU A 162 -23.15 -11.13 -17.64
CA GLU A 162 -22.60 -10.96 -18.99
C GLU A 162 -21.31 -10.13 -18.96
N GLN A 163 -21.32 -9.02 -18.20
CA GLN A 163 -20.16 -8.16 -18.07
C GLN A 163 -19.01 -8.90 -17.38
N LEU A 164 -19.32 -9.68 -16.33
CA LEU A 164 -18.32 -10.46 -15.60
C LEU A 164 -17.74 -11.62 -16.40
N SER A 165 -18.48 -12.17 -17.36
CA SER A 165 -18.02 -13.30 -18.18
C SER A 165 -16.72 -13.02 -18.94
N LYS A 166 -16.41 -11.75 -19.21
CA LYS A 166 -15.17 -11.28 -19.87
C LYS A 166 -13.91 -11.60 -19.06
N TRP A 167 -14.06 -11.91 -17.78
CA TRP A 167 -12.96 -12.25 -16.86
C TRP A 167 -12.98 -13.69 -16.37
N ALA A 168 -13.64 -14.60 -17.13
CA ALA A 168 -13.55 -16.03 -16.86
C ALA A 168 -12.07 -16.51 -17.01
N PRO A 169 -11.60 -17.48 -16.21
CA PRO A 169 -12.34 -18.20 -15.17
C PRO A 169 -12.44 -17.48 -13.82
N TYR A 170 -11.78 -16.36 -13.60
CA TYR A 170 -11.74 -15.65 -12.30
C TYR A 170 -13.12 -15.22 -11.81
N SER A 171 -13.98 -14.73 -12.71
CA SER A 171 -15.35 -14.33 -12.39
C SER A 171 -16.23 -15.50 -11.93
N ASN A 172 -15.86 -16.76 -12.25
CA ASN A 172 -16.62 -17.96 -11.89
C ASN A 172 -16.26 -18.48 -10.50
N ALA A 173 -15.22 -17.94 -9.86
CA ALA A 173 -14.78 -18.39 -8.54
C ALA A 173 -15.87 -18.14 -7.48
N LYS A 174 -15.98 -19.10 -6.54
CA LYS A 174 -16.93 -19.03 -5.41
C LYS A 174 -16.14 -19.02 -4.09
N PRO A 175 -16.33 -18.02 -3.21
CA PRO A 175 -17.17 -16.83 -3.39
C PRO A 175 -16.65 -15.91 -4.48
N CYS A 176 -17.50 -15.05 -5.03
CA CYS A 176 -17.12 -14.08 -6.06
C CYS A 176 -15.95 -13.21 -5.57
N PRO A 177 -14.84 -13.12 -6.32
CA PRO A 177 -13.67 -12.37 -5.91
C PRO A 177 -13.95 -10.89 -5.68
N THR A 178 -13.30 -10.28 -4.70
CA THR A 178 -13.47 -8.86 -4.39
C THR A 178 -13.36 -7.93 -5.60
N PRO A 179 -12.37 -8.07 -6.52
CA PRO A 179 -12.33 -7.19 -7.69
C PRO A 179 -13.56 -7.34 -8.60
N MET A 180 -14.13 -8.52 -8.69
CA MET A 180 -15.35 -8.73 -9.49
C MET A 180 -16.56 -8.08 -8.82
N ARG A 181 -16.75 -8.27 -7.52
CA ARG A 181 -17.80 -7.59 -6.75
C ARG A 181 -17.69 -6.06 -6.82
N ASN A 182 -16.46 -5.53 -6.71
CA ASN A 182 -16.22 -4.10 -6.87
C ASN A 182 -16.60 -3.61 -8.27
N TYR A 183 -16.33 -4.42 -9.29
CA TYR A 183 -16.71 -4.04 -10.64
C TYR A 183 -18.24 -3.97 -10.82
N GLU A 184 -18.98 -4.87 -10.19
CA GLU A 184 -20.44 -4.78 -10.16
C GLU A 184 -20.92 -3.52 -9.41
N MET A 185 -20.24 -3.10 -8.33
CA MET A 185 -20.52 -1.80 -7.68
C MET A 185 -20.25 -0.62 -8.64
N ILE A 186 -19.19 -0.68 -9.44
CA ILE A 186 -18.90 0.35 -10.45
C ILE A 186 -20.01 0.41 -11.51
N LEU A 187 -20.47 -0.74 -11.99
CA LEU A 187 -21.57 -0.80 -12.97
C LEU A 187 -22.87 -0.23 -12.38
N CYS A 188 -23.23 -0.61 -11.16
CA CYS A 188 -24.36 -0.01 -10.44
C CYS A 188 -24.21 1.52 -10.30
N ALA A 189 -23.01 1.99 -9.95
CA ALA A 189 -22.75 3.43 -9.80
C ALA A 189 -22.93 4.19 -11.12
N LYS A 190 -22.49 3.59 -12.25
CA LYS A 190 -22.71 4.16 -13.60
C LYS A 190 -24.19 4.25 -14.00
N GLU A 191 -25.01 3.37 -13.47
CA GLU A 191 -26.47 3.37 -13.66
C GLU A 191 -27.21 4.23 -12.63
N GLY A 192 -26.50 4.96 -11.76
CA GLY A 192 -27.08 5.80 -10.72
C GLY A 192 -27.70 5.02 -9.54
N LYS A 193 -27.40 3.72 -9.40
CA LYS A 193 -27.94 2.85 -8.34
C LYS A 193 -27.10 2.89 -7.07
N ILE A 194 -26.75 4.07 -6.59
CA ILE A 194 -26.01 4.33 -5.35
C ILE A 194 -26.89 5.14 -4.39
N PRO A 195 -26.72 5.06 -3.05
CA PRO A 195 -25.67 4.36 -2.30
C PRO A 195 -25.88 2.84 -2.20
N PHE A 196 -24.84 2.15 -1.71
CA PHE A 196 -24.93 0.76 -1.29
C PHE A 196 -25.12 0.70 0.22
N MET A 197 -26.12 -0.07 0.66
CA MET A 197 -26.43 -0.22 2.09
C MET A 197 -26.16 -1.66 2.53
N MET A 198 -25.33 -1.84 3.55
CA MET A 198 -25.12 -3.13 4.21
C MET A 198 -26.18 -3.28 5.31
N HIS A 199 -27.05 -4.27 5.14
CA HIS A 199 -28.20 -4.54 5.99
C HIS A 199 -27.86 -5.48 7.13
N THR A 200 -27.14 -4.98 8.12
CA THR A 200 -26.73 -5.74 9.32
C THR A 200 -27.89 -6.18 10.17
N GLU A 201 -28.95 -5.37 10.22
CA GLU A 201 -30.22 -5.67 10.89
C GLU A 201 -30.95 -6.90 10.29
N MET A 202 -30.83 -7.13 9.00
CA MET A 202 -31.43 -8.29 8.34
C MET A 202 -30.81 -9.62 8.76
N VAL A 203 -29.56 -9.60 9.24
CA VAL A 203 -28.91 -10.81 9.80
C VAL A 203 -29.59 -11.21 11.09
N VAL A 204 -29.94 -10.25 11.94
CA VAL A 204 -30.65 -10.47 13.19
C VAL A 204 -32.05 -11.00 12.93
N GLU A 205 -32.77 -10.39 11.97
CA GLU A 205 -34.09 -10.87 11.58
C GLU A 205 -34.04 -12.30 11.02
N ARG A 206 -33.03 -12.64 10.24
CA ARG A 206 -32.84 -14.03 9.78
C ARG A 206 -32.61 -14.98 10.95
N PHE A 207 -31.80 -14.62 11.93
CA PHE A 207 -31.60 -15.46 13.12
C PHE A 207 -32.91 -15.67 13.90
N LYS A 208 -33.76 -14.66 14.02
CA LYS A 208 -35.09 -14.78 14.65
C LYS A 208 -36.03 -15.74 13.89
N GLN A 209 -35.89 -15.80 12.56
CA GLN A 209 -36.66 -16.72 11.72
C GLN A 209 -36.15 -18.16 11.75
N GLU A 210 -34.84 -18.34 11.83
CA GLU A 210 -34.15 -19.66 11.77
C GLU A 210 -34.09 -20.37 13.13
N ILE A 211 -34.07 -19.61 14.24
CA ILE A 211 -33.84 -20.12 15.59
C ILE A 211 -35.05 -19.88 16.48
N SER A 212 -35.76 -20.97 16.80
CA SER A 212 -36.97 -20.93 17.65
C SER A 212 -36.64 -20.92 19.15
N ASP A 213 -35.51 -21.48 19.58
CA ASP A 213 -35.10 -21.48 20.99
C ASP A 213 -34.54 -20.10 21.39
N PRO A 214 -35.17 -19.41 22.38
CA PRO A 214 -34.73 -18.09 22.81
C PRO A 214 -33.30 -18.03 23.35
N LYS A 215 -32.83 -19.13 23.97
CA LYS A 215 -31.45 -19.19 24.51
C LYS A 215 -30.43 -19.30 23.40
N GLU A 216 -30.68 -20.16 22.40
CA GLU A 216 -29.82 -20.28 21.21
C GLU A 216 -29.84 -19.00 20.37
N LEU A 217 -30.99 -18.38 20.19
CA LEU A 217 -31.14 -17.10 19.51
C LEU A 217 -30.28 -16.02 20.19
N LYS A 218 -30.42 -15.86 21.52
CA LYS A 218 -29.61 -14.90 22.28
C LYS A 218 -28.12 -15.17 22.15
N LYS A 219 -27.72 -16.44 22.21
CA LYS A 219 -26.30 -16.84 22.01
C LYS A 219 -25.82 -16.47 20.62
N LYS A 220 -26.64 -16.70 19.59
CA LYS A 220 -26.27 -16.41 18.20
C LYS A 220 -26.15 -14.91 17.92
N ILE A 221 -27.08 -14.12 18.45
CA ILE A 221 -27.03 -12.65 18.37
C ILE A 221 -25.78 -12.12 19.07
N LYS A 222 -25.48 -12.60 20.28
CA LYS A 222 -24.28 -12.20 21.03
C LYS A 222 -22.99 -12.60 20.29
N MET A 223 -22.96 -13.75 19.65
CA MET A 223 -21.84 -14.16 18.80
C MET A 223 -21.67 -13.23 17.59
N TYR A 224 -22.76 -12.82 16.96
CA TYR A 224 -22.73 -11.85 15.87
C TYR A 224 -22.19 -10.50 16.32
N GLU A 225 -22.68 -10.01 17.44
CA GLU A 225 -22.19 -8.79 18.08
C GLU A 225 -20.69 -8.88 18.35
N SER A 226 -20.24 -9.92 19.04
CA SER A 226 -18.84 -10.13 19.42
C SER A 226 -17.94 -10.27 18.18
N GLU A 227 -18.28 -11.13 17.23
CA GLU A 227 -17.40 -11.41 16.09
C GLU A 227 -17.46 -10.38 14.96
N ALA A 228 -18.55 -9.64 14.83
CA ALA A 228 -18.67 -8.64 13.78
C ALA A 228 -18.35 -7.22 14.27
N TRP A 229 -18.79 -6.88 15.47
CA TRP A 229 -18.73 -5.49 15.95
C TRP A 229 -17.60 -5.25 16.93
N GLU A 230 -17.35 -6.13 17.88
CA GLU A 230 -16.21 -6.00 18.79
C GLU A 230 -14.91 -6.05 18.00
N ASP A 231 -14.77 -7.00 17.08
CA ASP A 231 -13.63 -7.05 16.14
C ASP A 231 -13.50 -5.77 15.30
N PHE A 232 -14.62 -5.22 14.85
CA PHE A 232 -14.66 -3.98 14.11
C PHE A 232 -14.26 -2.79 14.98
N LEU A 233 -14.72 -2.73 16.23
CA LEU A 233 -14.41 -1.67 17.19
C LEU A 233 -12.95 -1.74 17.62
N ASP A 234 -12.42 -2.92 17.86
CA ASP A 234 -11.01 -3.14 18.20
C ASP A 234 -10.07 -2.72 17.06
N MET A 235 -10.50 -2.89 15.82
CA MET A 235 -9.70 -2.49 14.66
C MET A 235 -9.86 -1.03 14.26
N THR A 236 -11.00 -0.40 14.60
CA THR A 236 -11.31 0.97 14.15
C THR A 236 -12.25 1.72 15.10
N ILE A 237 -11.70 2.28 16.14
CA ILE A 237 -12.45 3.22 17.02
C ILE A 237 -13.13 4.34 16.22
N ALA A 238 -12.53 4.76 15.10
CA ALA A 238 -13.12 5.72 14.18
C ALA A 238 -14.47 5.26 13.60
N GLY A 239 -14.68 3.97 13.38
CA GLY A 239 -15.96 3.42 12.94
C GLY A 239 -17.04 3.56 14.00
N ALA A 240 -16.71 3.21 15.24
CA ALA A 240 -17.64 3.33 16.37
C ALA A 240 -18.04 4.80 16.61
N THR A 241 -17.07 5.71 16.60
CA THR A 241 -17.35 7.15 16.77
C THR A 241 -18.21 7.71 15.63
N ASN A 242 -18.01 7.22 14.40
CA ASN A 242 -18.83 7.59 13.26
C ASN A 242 -20.27 7.11 13.42
N TRP A 243 -20.48 5.87 13.82
CA TRP A 243 -21.81 5.34 14.09
C TRP A 243 -22.53 6.09 15.21
N ALA A 244 -21.82 6.34 16.31
CA ALA A 244 -22.35 7.13 17.42
C ALA A 244 -22.72 8.56 16.98
N ALA A 245 -21.85 9.23 16.20
CA ALA A 245 -22.09 10.58 15.69
C ALA A 245 -23.31 10.67 14.76
N HIS A 246 -23.63 9.59 14.03
CA HIS A 246 -24.77 9.53 13.12
C HIS A 246 -25.99 8.79 13.72
N ASN A 247 -25.93 8.42 15.00
CA ASN A 247 -26.97 7.66 15.70
C ASN A 247 -27.34 6.36 14.95
N ILE A 248 -26.31 5.62 14.50
CA ILE A 248 -26.47 4.35 13.82
C ILE A 248 -26.24 3.22 14.84
N ASP A 249 -27.30 2.46 15.11
CA ASP A 249 -27.19 1.14 15.72
C ASP A 249 -27.21 0.09 14.60
N PRO A 250 -26.11 -0.63 14.39
CA PRO A 250 -26.02 -1.63 13.33
C PRO A 250 -26.93 -2.85 13.54
N MET A 251 -27.55 -3.01 14.73
CA MET A 251 -28.61 -3.99 14.97
C MET A 251 -29.94 -3.59 14.38
N GLU A 252 -30.18 -2.30 14.19
CA GLU A 252 -31.49 -1.73 13.83
C GLU A 252 -31.45 -1.03 12.48
N LYS A 253 -30.27 -0.58 12.01
CA LYS A 253 -30.14 0.27 10.82
C LYS A 253 -29.06 -0.23 9.89
N PRO A 254 -29.28 -0.17 8.57
CA PRO A 254 -28.24 -0.46 7.60
C PRO A 254 -27.16 0.62 7.58
N MET A 255 -25.97 0.26 7.13
CA MET A 255 -24.83 1.15 7.02
C MET A 255 -24.41 1.34 5.57
N GLU A 256 -24.10 2.57 5.18
CA GLU A 256 -23.59 2.86 3.85
C GLU A 256 -22.21 2.25 3.63
N LEU A 257 -22.08 1.50 2.54
CA LEU A 257 -20.85 0.88 2.07
C LEU A 257 -20.37 1.61 0.82
N GLN A 258 -19.05 1.81 0.73
CA GLN A 258 -18.44 2.39 -0.44
C GLN A 258 -17.09 1.75 -0.75
N MET A 259 -16.63 1.86 -2.00
CA MET A 259 -15.23 1.57 -2.34
C MET A 259 -14.34 2.69 -1.86
N SER A 260 -13.17 2.38 -1.31
CA SER A 260 -12.19 3.35 -0.86
C SER A 260 -11.20 3.76 -1.96
N ASP A 261 -10.22 4.59 -1.62
CA ASP A 261 -9.10 4.90 -2.49
C ASP A 261 -8.28 3.64 -2.83
N SER A 262 -7.53 3.73 -3.92
CA SER A 262 -6.57 2.70 -4.31
C SER A 262 -5.35 2.75 -3.39
N VAL A 263 -4.99 1.62 -2.79
CA VAL A 263 -3.86 1.50 -1.87
C VAL A 263 -2.87 0.43 -2.33
N PHE A 264 -1.59 0.63 -1.99
CA PHE A 264 -0.49 -0.28 -2.32
C PHE A 264 -0.10 -1.07 -1.08
N ILE A 265 -0.90 -2.07 -0.75
CA ILE A 265 -0.68 -2.90 0.43
C ILE A 265 -0.79 -4.38 0.08
N GLY A 266 -0.11 -5.21 0.82
CA GLY A 266 -0.08 -6.65 0.62
C GLY A 266 -1.34 -7.39 1.03
N SER A 267 -2.51 -6.91 0.58
CA SER A 267 -3.80 -7.52 0.83
C SER A 267 -4.09 -8.69 -0.13
N HIS A 268 -5.30 -9.20 -0.09
CA HIS A 268 -5.76 -10.42 -0.76
C HIS A 268 -5.35 -10.55 -2.24
N ALA A 269 -5.33 -9.47 -2.99
CA ALA A 269 -5.07 -9.50 -4.41
C ALA A 269 -4.00 -8.47 -4.86
N CYS A 270 -3.46 -7.67 -3.95
CA CYS A 270 -2.41 -6.71 -4.30
C CYS A 270 -1.05 -7.38 -4.30
N SER A 271 -0.42 -7.44 -5.46
CA SER A 271 0.88 -8.09 -5.68
C SER A 271 2.00 -7.10 -6.05
N CYS A 272 1.74 -5.79 -5.93
CA CYS A 272 2.76 -4.77 -6.14
C CYS A 272 3.90 -4.86 -5.11
N GLY A 273 5.09 -4.44 -5.51
CA GLY A 273 6.25 -4.37 -4.62
C GLY A 273 7.57 -4.52 -5.35
N SER A 274 8.64 -4.74 -4.59
CA SER A 274 9.97 -4.95 -5.14
C SER A 274 10.08 -6.33 -5.80
N TRP A 275 10.76 -6.40 -6.93
CA TRP A 275 11.14 -7.66 -7.54
C TRP A 275 12.24 -8.31 -6.69
N CYS A 276 11.87 -9.39 -5.99
CA CYS A 276 12.73 -10.06 -5.03
C CYS A 276 13.07 -11.49 -5.46
N CYS A 277 14.27 -11.92 -5.08
CA CYS A 277 14.69 -13.30 -5.23
C CYS A 277 13.80 -14.23 -4.40
N GLY A 278 13.37 -15.32 -5.01
CA GLY A 278 12.69 -16.45 -4.35
C GLY A 278 13.69 -17.44 -3.72
N PRO A 279 13.21 -18.61 -3.30
CA PRO A 279 14.08 -19.72 -2.91
C PRO A 279 15.04 -20.10 -4.04
N GLU A 280 16.30 -20.34 -3.70
CA GLU A 280 17.37 -20.66 -4.68
C GLU A 280 17.02 -21.89 -5.56
N ASP A 281 16.41 -22.89 -4.97
CA ASP A 281 16.03 -24.16 -5.59
C ASP A 281 14.77 -24.08 -6.48
N LEU A 282 13.94 -23.05 -6.26
CA LEU A 282 12.68 -22.87 -6.99
C LEU A 282 12.75 -21.72 -8.00
N MET A 283 13.86 -20.97 -8.06
CA MET A 283 13.94 -19.81 -8.92
C MET A 283 14.16 -20.19 -10.38
N PRO A 284 13.26 -19.77 -11.31
CA PRO A 284 13.45 -19.97 -12.74
C PRO A 284 14.77 -19.42 -13.24
N ALA A 285 15.46 -20.16 -14.12
CA ALA A 285 16.74 -19.76 -14.67
C ALA A 285 16.69 -18.37 -15.35
N GLN A 286 15.56 -18.06 -16.01
CA GLN A 286 15.32 -16.82 -16.72
C GLN A 286 15.30 -15.57 -15.81
N TYR A 287 15.18 -15.75 -14.49
CA TYR A 287 15.16 -14.64 -13.54
C TYR A 287 16.52 -14.41 -12.87
N LYS A 288 17.44 -15.40 -12.98
CA LYS A 288 18.72 -15.37 -12.24
C LYS A 288 19.55 -14.12 -12.54
N ASP A 289 19.58 -13.69 -13.79
CA ASP A 289 20.37 -12.53 -14.24
C ASP A 289 19.83 -11.18 -13.69
N ALA A 290 18.61 -11.17 -13.16
CA ALA A 290 18.05 -9.98 -12.50
C ALA A 290 18.67 -9.73 -11.11
N PHE A 291 19.31 -10.75 -10.53
CA PHE A 291 19.82 -10.69 -9.15
C PHE A 291 21.32 -10.81 -9.11
N PRO A 292 22.03 -9.84 -8.49
CA PRO A 292 23.48 -9.88 -8.36
C PRO A 292 23.96 -11.02 -7.45
N ALA A 293 23.07 -11.54 -6.61
CA ALA A 293 23.26 -12.73 -5.78
C ALA A 293 21.90 -13.33 -5.43
N GLN A 294 21.86 -14.64 -5.17
CA GLN A 294 20.62 -15.38 -4.96
C GLN A 294 20.39 -15.65 -3.48
N TYR A 295 19.73 -14.71 -2.81
CA TYR A 295 19.28 -14.84 -1.44
C TYR A 295 17.78 -14.54 -1.35
N ASN A 296 17.02 -15.43 -0.75
CA ASN A 296 15.57 -15.26 -0.66
C ASN A 296 15.20 -13.90 -0.02
N CYS A 297 14.24 -13.19 -0.60
CA CYS A 297 13.82 -11.83 -0.24
C CYS A 297 14.87 -10.71 -0.52
N MET A 298 16.02 -10.99 -1.16
CA MET A 298 16.90 -9.93 -1.65
C MET A 298 16.27 -9.28 -2.89
N THR A 299 16.32 -7.96 -2.95
CA THR A 299 15.90 -7.20 -4.13
C THR A 299 16.92 -7.36 -5.27
N THR A 300 16.68 -6.73 -6.41
CA THR A 300 17.66 -6.66 -7.50
C THR A 300 18.88 -5.79 -7.18
N VAL A 301 18.95 -5.26 -5.95
CA VAL A 301 20.11 -4.50 -5.45
C VAL A 301 20.82 -5.32 -4.38
N LYS A 302 22.14 -5.51 -4.55
CA LYS A 302 22.96 -6.30 -3.63
C LYS A 302 22.91 -5.72 -2.21
N GLY A 303 22.70 -6.58 -1.22
CA GLY A 303 22.67 -6.21 0.20
C GLY A 303 21.41 -5.50 0.66
N LEU A 304 20.40 -5.36 -0.21
CA LEU A 304 19.09 -4.80 0.12
C LEU A 304 18.00 -5.87 0.09
N PHE A 305 17.34 -6.07 1.22
CA PHE A 305 16.28 -7.05 1.42
C PHE A 305 14.96 -6.37 1.79
N THR A 306 13.85 -7.06 1.55
CA THR A 306 12.53 -6.61 2.01
C THR A 306 11.64 -7.81 2.34
N ALA A 307 10.55 -7.55 3.08
CA ALA A 307 9.51 -8.52 3.38
C ALA A 307 8.13 -7.83 3.54
N GLY A 308 7.09 -8.60 3.69
CA GLY A 308 5.73 -8.07 3.83
C GLY A 308 5.28 -7.31 2.58
N CYS A 309 4.68 -6.13 2.76
CA CYS A 309 4.21 -5.29 1.65
C CYS A 309 5.33 -4.87 0.69
N GLY A 310 6.59 -4.91 1.12
CA GLY A 310 7.73 -4.58 0.26
C GLY A 310 7.99 -5.58 -0.86
N VAL A 311 7.59 -6.85 -0.71
CA VAL A 311 7.80 -7.91 -1.71
C VAL A 311 6.72 -7.84 -2.78
N GLY A 312 7.12 -7.75 -4.04
CA GLY A 312 6.24 -7.83 -5.20
C GLY A 312 6.03 -9.27 -5.71
N ALA A 313 5.18 -9.42 -6.70
CA ALA A 313 4.78 -10.70 -7.30
C ALA A 313 4.25 -11.73 -6.28
N CYS A 314 3.83 -11.26 -5.12
CA CYS A 314 3.30 -12.05 -4.03
C CYS A 314 2.03 -11.38 -3.51
N ALA A 315 0.91 -12.07 -3.57
CA ALA A 315 -0.32 -11.66 -2.92
C ALA A 315 -0.35 -12.18 -1.46
N HIS A 316 -1.38 -11.80 -0.72
CA HIS A 316 -1.66 -12.37 0.61
C HIS A 316 -0.57 -12.10 1.65
N LYS A 317 -0.06 -10.87 1.66
CA LYS A 317 1.00 -10.40 2.57
C LYS A 317 0.45 -9.83 3.90
N PHE A 318 -0.61 -10.40 4.42
CA PHE A 318 -1.17 -10.06 5.73
C PHE A 318 -0.24 -10.42 6.89
N SER A 319 -0.78 -10.33 8.09
CA SER A 319 -0.08 -10.74 9.31
C SER A 319 0.58 -12.12 9.16
N SER A 320 -0.14 -13.13 8.69
CA SER A 320 0.41 -14.48 8.47
C SER A 320 1.52 -14.51 7.43
N GLY A 321 1.30 -13.93 6.26
CA GLY A 321 2.31 -13.87 5.19
C GLY A 321 3.52 -13.02 5.59
N SER A 322 3.30 -11.90 6.29
CA SER A 322 4.38 -11.05 6.79
C SER A 322 5.23 -11.76 7.85
N HIS A 323 4.63 -12.57 8.73
CA HIS A 323 5.37 -13.40 9.69
C HIS A 323 6.24 -14.45 8.98
N VAL A 324 5.67 -15.15 8.01
CA VAL A 324 6.42 -16.16 7.22
C VAL A 324 7.60 -15.49 6.52
N GLN A 325 7.36 -14.38 5.83
CA GLN A 325 8.42 -13.66 5.13
C GLN A 325 9.45 -13.05 6.09
N GLY A 326 9.02 -12.56 7.26
CA GLY A 326 9.94 -12.09 8.31
C GLY A 326 10.92 -13.18 8.78
N ARG A 327 10.44 -14.42 8.96
CA ARG A 327 11.29 -15.57 9.28
C ARG A 327 12.23 -15.95 8.13
N ILE A 328 11.76 -15.88 6.89
CA ILE A 328 12.56 -16.16 5.70
C ILE A 328 13.68 -15.13 5.55
N VAL A 329 13.33 -13.84 5.56
CA VAL A 329 14.31 -12.75 5.39
C VAL A 329 15.34 -12.75 6.51
N GLY A 330 14.92 -13.03 7.75
CA GLY A 330 15.85 -13.14 8.88
C GLY A 330 16.94 -14.20 8.66
N LYS A 331 16.57 -15.39 8.17
CA LYS A 331 17.54 -16.44 7.81
C LYS A 331 18.43 -16.02 6.64
N SER A 332 17.85 -15.42 5.61
CA SER A 332 18.58 -14.99 4.40
C SER A 332 19.61 -13.91 4.69
N VAL A 333 19.28 -12.92 5.52
CA VAL A 333 20.24 -11.85 5.86
C VAL A 333 21.38 -12.34 6.74
N VAL A 334 21.13 -13.32 7.64
CA VAL A 334 22.19 -13.95 8.43
C VAL A 334 23.14 -14.72 7.50
N LYS A 335 22.60 -15.51 6.55
CA LYS A 335 23.42 -16.20 5.53
C LYS A 335 24.22 -15.18 4.72
N PHE A 336 23.59 -14.16 4.16
CA PHE A 336 24.26 -13.11 3.39
C PHE A 336 25.37 -12.41 4.18
N ALA A 337 25.12 -12.03 5.43
CA ALA A 337 26.11 -11.38 6.27
C ALA A 337 27.31 -12.29 6.57
N ASN A 338 27.08 -13.59 6.75
CA ASN A 338 28.13 -14.58 6.94
C ASN A 338 28.98 -14.79 5.68
N ASP A 339 28.33 -14.88 4.52
CA ASP A 339 29.03 -15.05 3.24
C ASP A 339 29.82 -13.77 2.85
N ASN A 340 29.45 -12.62 3.42
CA ASN A 340 30.05 -11.32 3.19
C ASN A 340 30.77 -10.77 4.44
N LYS A 341 31.37 -11.59 5.27
CA LYS A 341 32.05 -11.15 6.52
C LYS A 341 33.14 -10.12 6.28
N ALA A 342 33.89 -10.26 5.21
CA ALA A 342 35.00 -9.37 4.86
C ALA A 342 34.56 -7.99 4.34
N PHE A 343 33.27 -7.84 3.95
CA PHE A 343 32.78 -6.56 3.46
C PHE A 343 32.71 -5.52 4.59
N THR A 344 33.28 -4.36 4.29
CA THR A 344 33.20 -3.17 5.16
C THR A 344 32.64 -2.02 4.33
N PRO A 345 31.52 -1.40 4.76
CA PRO A 345 30.92 -0.28 4.07
C PRO A 345 31.90 0.88 3.84
N THR A 346 32.03 1.32 2.59
CA THR A 346 32.85 2.47 2.20
C THR A 346 31.94 3.63 1.80
N ILE A 347 31.81 4.60 2.68
CA ILE A 347 30.98 5.80 2.50
C ILE A 347 31.80 6.99 2.98
N SER A 348 32.07 7.94 2.08
CA SER A 348 32.86 9.13 2.39
C SER A 348 32.05 10.19 3.13
N ASP A 349 32.75 11.06 3.85
CA ASP A 349 32.14 12.21 4.51
C ASP A 349 31.54 13.18 3.49
N ALA A 350 32.08 13.26 2.29
CA ALA A 350 31.53 14.06 1.20
C ALA A 350 30.13 13.53 0.78
N THR A 351 29.99 12.22 0.65
CA THR A 351 28.69 11.59 0.38
C THR A 351 27.69 11.87 1.50
N VAL A 352 28.11 11.73 2.75
CA VAL A 352 27.30 12.02 3.94
C VAL A 352 26.84 13.48 3.95
N ALA A 353 27.76 14.43 3.71
CA ALA A 353 27.46 15.86 3.68
C ALA A 353 26.45 16.21 2.56
N LYS A 354 26.62 15.65 1.36
CA LYS A 354 25.70 15.83 0.24
C LYS A 354 24.26 15.38 0.59
N TYR A 355 24.10 14.23 1.20
CA TYR A 355 22.77 13.75 1.61
C TYR A 355 22.19 14.60 2.74
N LYS A 356 23.01 15.08 3.67
CA LYS A 356 22.55 16.00 4.72
C LYS A 356 22.01 17.29 4.11
N GLU A 357 22.72 17.91 3.20
CA GLU A 357 22.27 19.13 2.51
C GLU A 357 20.94 18.88 1.78
N MET A 358 20.84 17.81 1.02
CA MET A 358 19.64 17.45 0.26
C MET A 358 18.45 17.20 1.18
N ILE A 359 18.62 16.49 2.28
CA ILE A 359 17.55 16.15 3.23
C ILE A 359 16.98 17.40 3.89
N PHE A 360 17.84 18.35 4.27
CA PHE A 360 17.43 19.58 4.97
C PHE A 360 17.17 20.75 4.04
N LYS A 361 17.31 20.60 2.72
CA LYS A 361 17.01 21.64 1.73
C LYS A 361 15.61 22.25 1.89
N PRO A 362 14.53 21.51 2.23
CA PRO A 362 13.22 22.11 2.45
C PRO A 362 13.19 23.16 3.56
N PHE A 363 14.03 23.06 4.59
CA PHE A 363 14.16 24.12 5.59
C PHE A 363 14.79 25.38 5.00
N ALA A 364 15.87 25.23 4.24
CA ALA A 364 16.52 26.38 3.60
C ALA A 364 15.56 27.06 2.62
N THR A 365 14.77 26.32 1.88
CA THR A 365 13.73 26.82 0.97
C THR A 365 12.69 27.64 1.75
N PHE A 366 12.19 27.14 2.87
CA PHE A 366 11.23 27.85 3.71
C PHE A 366 11.84 29.13 4.28
N GLU A 367 13.00 29.05 4.94
CA GLU A 367 13.66 30.18 5.58
C GLU A 367 13.96 31.32 4.59
N THR A 368 14.38 30.98 3.37
CA THR A 368 14.69 31.98 2.33
C THR A 368 13.44 32.71 1.85
N HIS A 369 12.28 32.08 1.85
CA HIS A 369 11.08 32.60 1.18
C HIS A 369 9.89 32.88 2.12
N LYS A 370 9.96 32.55 3.41
CA LYS A 370 8.83 32.61 4.35
C LYS A 370 8.19 33.99 4.46
N ASN A 371 8.98 35.07 4.29
CA ASN A 371 8.51 36.46 4.42
C ASN A 371 7.98 37.07 3.11
N PHE A 372 7.95 36.28 2.02
CA PHE A 372 7.46 36.80 0.73
C PHE A 372 5.95 37.04 0.72
N THR A 373 5.20 36.28 1.50
CA THR A 373 3.75 36.40 1.69
C THR A 373 3.39 36.41 3.17
N THR A 374 2.21 36.94 3.50
CA THR A 374 1.68 36.88 4.87
C THR A 374 1.08 35.54 5.26
N THR A 375 0.87 34.66 4.28
CA THR A 375 0.28 33.33 4.46
C THR A 375 1.30 32.27 4.07
N PRO A 376 1.78 31.42 4.99
CA PRO A 376 2.80 30.42 4.69
C PRO A 376 2.34 29.35 3.71
N ASP A 377 1.04 29.10 3.61
CA ASP A 377 0.47 28.08 2.71
C ASP A 377 0.32 28.56 1.26
N VAL A 378 0.48 29.86 1.00
CA VAL A 378 0.36 30.48 -0.34
C VAL A 378 1.62 31.28 -0.63
N ASN A 379 2.60 30.64 -1.24
CA ASN A 379 3.86 31.27 -1.60
C ASN A 379 4.28 30.83 -3.02
N PRO A 380 4.57 31.77 -3.94
CA PRO A 380 4.94 31.43 -5.31
C PRO A 380 6.34 30.81 -5.43
N ASN A 381 7.17 30.91 -4.40
CA ASN A 381 8.55 30.46 -4.42
C ASN A 381 8.76 29.06 -3.84
N TYR A 382 7.72 28.50 -3.18
CA TYR A 382 7.78 27.14 -2.66
C TYR A 382 6.41 26.45 -2.65
N ILE A 383 6.41 25.15 -2.46
CA ILE A 383 5.21 24.34 -2.28
C ILE A 383 5.27 23.66 -0.90
N SER A 384 4.16 23.74 -0.13
CA SER A 384 4.04 23.00 1.12
C SER A 384 3.84 21.49 0.84
N PRO A 385 4.21 20.58 1.76
CA PRO A 385 3.95 19.16 1.63
C PRO A 385 2.46 18.85 1.40
N HIS A 386 1.57 19.58 2.05
CA HIS A 386 0.13 19.43 1.89
C HIS A 386 -0.34 19.73 0.46
N ASN A 387 0.11 20.85 -0.11
CA ASN A 387 -0.23 21.24 -1.48
C ASN A 387 0.38 20.28 -2.51
N PHE A 388 1.60 19.79 -2.28
CA PHE A 388 2.22 18.78 -3.13
C PHE A 388 1.40 17.49 -3.13
N LEU A 389 1.02 17.01 -1.94
CA LEU A 389 0.20 15.81 -1.78
C LEU A 389 -1.13 15.93 -2.53
N PHE A 390 -1.82 17.06 -2.41
CA PHE A 390 -3.08 17.28 -3.12
C PHE A 390 -2.91 17.27 -4.64
N ARG A 391 -1.83 17.86 -5.16
CA ARG A 391 -1.52 17.80 -6.60
C ARG A 391 -1.27 16.35 -7.05
N LEU A 392 -0.47 15.60 -6.31
CA LEU A 392 -0.25 14.18 -6.58
C LEU A 392 -1.57 13.39 -6.60
N GLN A 393 -2.37 13.51 -5.56
CA GLN A 393 -3.64 12.83 -5.41
C GLN A 393 -4.62 13.17 -6.54
N LYS A 394 -4.68 14.44 -6.93
CA LYS A 394 -5.51 14.90 -8.06
C LYS A 394 -5.06 14.25 -9.38
N ILE A 395 -3.76 14.25 -9.65
CA ILE A 395 -3.24 13.63 -10.87
C ILE A 395 -3.55 12.13 -10.87
N MET A 396 -3.25 11.43 -9.79
CA MET A 396 -3.48 9.99 -9.70
C MET A 396 -4.97 9.64 -9.78
N GLY A 397 -5.82 10.39 -9.08
CA GLY A 397 -7.26 10.17 -9.08
C GLY A 397 -7.90 10.36 -10.46
N GLU A 398 -7.58 11.46 -11.12
CA GLU A 398 -8.22 11.84 -12.39
C GLU A 398 -7.64 11.12 -13.62
N TYR A 399 -6.34 10.77 -13.61
CA TYR A 399 -5.66 10.26 -14.80
C TYR A 399 -5.26 8.78 -14.68
N ALA A 400 -4.95 8.31 -13.48
CA ALA A 400 -4.48 6.95 -13.30
C ALA A 400 -5.56 5.93 -12.88
N GLY A 401 -6.84 6.31 -12.88
CA GLY A 401 -7.95 5.42 -12.53
C GLY A 401 -8.19 5.39 -11.02
N GLY A 402 -8.45 6.54 -10.43
CA GLY A 402 -8.94 6.68 -9.05
C GLY A 402 -10.47 6.74 -8.98
N TRP A 403 -10.96 7.07 -7.81
CA TRP A 403 -12.40 7.19 -7.57
C TRP A 403 -13.07 8.20 -8.49
N GLU A 404 -12.42 9.32 -8.80
CA GLU A 404 -12.95 10.40 -9.63
C GLU A 404 -13.39 9.94 -11.03
N THR A 405 -12.78 8.87 -11.51
CA THR A 405 -13.11 8.23 -12.79
C THR A 405 -13.78 6.87 -12.62
N LEU A 406 -14.32 6.59 -11.44
CA LEU A 406 -14.83 5.27 -11.08
C LEU A 406 -13.82 4.15 -11.42
N TYR A 407 -12.56 4.39 -11.10
CA TYR A 407 -11.40 3.49 -11.32
C TYR A 407 -11.11 3.17 -12.80
N GLY A 408 -11.70 3.93 -13.72
CA GLY A 408 -11.44 3.81 -15.16
C GLY A 408 -10.31 4.74 -15.60
N THR A 409 -9.51 4.28 -16.56
CA THR A 409 -8.46 5.08 -17.22
C THR A 409 -8.34 4.70 -18.69
N SER A 410 -7.42 5.32 -19.41
CA SER A 410 -7.06 5.00 -20.80
C SER A 410 -5.59 5.32 -21.04
N ASP A 411 -5.02 4.83 -22.15
CA ASP A 411 -3.65 5.16 -22.50
C ASP A 411 -3.44 6.68 -22.59
N LYS A 412 -4.37 7.41 -23.21
CA LYS A 412 -4.31 8.88 -23.32
C LYS A 412 -4.37 9.59 -21.97
N LEU A 413 -5.21 9.12 -21.06
CA LEU A 413 -5.29 9.66 -19.70
C LEU A 413 -3.98 9.40 -18.95
N LEU A 414 -3.44 8.19 -19.04
CA LEU A 414 -2.17 7.83 -18.39
C LEU A 414 -0.99 8.63 -18.95
N GLU A 415 -0.90 8.84 -20.25
CA GLU A 415 0.11 9.69 -20.89
C GLU A 415 0.03 11.14 -20.35
N ALA A 416 -1.17 11.71 -20.31
CA ALA A 416 -1.39 13.03 -19.73
C ALA A 416 -1.06 13.08 -18.23
N GLY A 417 -1.42 12.04 -17.49
CA GLY A 417 -1.08 11.89 -16.08
C GLY A 417 0.43 11.84 -15.82
N ILE A 418 1.16 11.04 -16.62
CA ILE A 418 2.62 10.94 -16.54
C ILE A 418 3.30 12.28 -16.87
N TRP A 419 2.80 12.98 -17.89
CA TRP A 419 3.28 14.34 -18.16
C TRP A 419 3.05 15.30 -16.99
N LYS A 420 1.87 15.26 -16.35
CA LYS A 420 1.61 16.08 -15.15
C LYS A 420 2.47 15.66 -13.96
N LEU A 421 2.75 14.36 -13.81
CA LEU A 421 3.65 13.87 -12.78
C LEU A 421 5.08 14.34 -13.02
N SER A 422 5.55 14.42 -14.27
CA SER A 422 6.88 14.97 -14.55
C SER A 422 7.01 16.43 -14.12
N LEU A 423 5.98 17.26 -14.35
CA LEU A 423 5.94 18.64 -13.85
C LEU A 423 5.94 18.70 -12.31
N LEU A 424 5.17 17.80 -11.67
CA LEU A 424 5.18 17.71 -10.20
C LEU A 424 6.54 17.24 -9.67
N GLY A 425 7.25 16.40 -10.42
CA GLY A 425 8.61 15.98 -10.12
C GLY A 425 9.62 17.15 -10.06
N GLU A 426 9.45 18.15 -10.93
CA GLU A 426 10.24 19.39 -10.88
C GLU A 426 9.94 20.22 -9.61
N ASP A 427 8.71 20.15 -9.10
CA ASP A 427 8.30 20.87 -7.88
C ASP A 427 8.88 20.25 -6.60
N ILE A 428 9.47 19.03 -6.64
CA ILE A 428 10.19 18.44 -5.49
C ILE A 428 11.31 19.39 -5.02
N GLU A 429 11.99 20.05 -5.94
CA GLU A 429 13.07 21.00 -5.64
C GLU A 429 12.57 22.26 -4.91
N LYS A 430 11.26 22.53 -4.96
CA LYS A 430 10.60 23.67 -4.34
C LYS A 430 9.87 23.31 -3.05
N LEU A 431 9.94 22.06 -2.59
CA LEU A 431 9.34 21.67 -1.32
C LEU A 431 9.94 22.49 -0.18
N ALA A 432 9.07 22.98 0.70
CA ALA A 432 9.45 23.72 1.89
C ALA A 432 8.93 23.03 3.15
N ALA A 433 9.64 23.20 4.26
CA ALA A 433 9.24 22.70 5.56
C ALA A 433 9.63 23.69 6.66
N LYS A 434 8.71 24.00 7.56
CA LYS A 434 8.93 24.94 8.66
C LYS A 434 9.49 24.27 9.92
N ASP A 435 9.30 22.97 10.05
CA ASP A 435 9.72 22.16 11.19
C ASP A 435 10.02 20.72 10.80
N LEU A 436 10.53 19.92 11.74
CA LEU A 436 10.89 18.53 11.51
C LEU A 436 9.70 17.65 11.11
N HIS A 437 8.49 17.98 11.57
CA HIS A 437 7.29 17.27 11.20
C HIS A 437 6.93 17.52 9.73
N GLU A 438 6.97 18.79 9.29
CA GLU A 438 6.77 19.10 7.88
C GLU A 438 7.89 18.56 6.99
N LEU A 439 9.13 18.54 7.47
CA LEU A 439 10.24 17.90 6.77
C LEU A 439 9.97 16.41 6.53
N MET A 440 9.48 15.70 7.53
CA MET A 440 9.03 14.32 7.38
C MET A 440 7.92 14.21 6.33
N ARG A 441 6.92 15.09 6.38
CA ARG A 441 5.82 15.12 5.39
C ARG A 441 6.32 15.42 3.98
N ALA A 442 7.32 16.28 3.83
CA ALA A 442 7.92 16.55 2.53
C ALA A 442 8.55 15.28 1.93
N TRP A 443 9.34 14.55 2.71
CA TRP A 443 9.94 13.28 2.25
C TRP A 443 8.93 12.17 2.01
N GLU A 444 7.87 12.08 2.81
CA GLU A 444 6.73 11.20 2.52
C GLU A 444 6.06 11.53 1.19
N CYS A 445 5.94 12.80 0.83
CA CYS A 445 5.40 13.23 -0.46
C CYS A 445 6.31 12.80 -1.62
N VAL A 446 7.62 12.95 -1.48
CA VAL A 446 8.60 12.47 -2.48
C VAL A 446 8.49 10.96 -2.67
N HIS A 447 8.41 10.19 -1.59
CA HIS A 447 8.25 8.75 -1.69
C HIS A 447 6.93 8.36 -2.38
N ARG A 448 5.81 9.01 -2.03
CA ARG A 448 4.52 8.80 -2.73
C ARG A 448 4.56 9.17 -4.20
N TYR A 449 5.30 10.22 -4.55
CA TYR A 449 5.50 10.61 -5.93
C TYR A 449 6.11 9.47 -6.76
N TYR A 450 7.19 8.84 -6.29
CA TYR A 450 7.80 7.70 -6.98
C TYR A 450 6.84 6.51 -7.11
N VAL A 451 6.02 6.26 -6.09
CA VAL A 451 4.98 5.20 -6.15
C VAL A 451 3.92 5.54 -7.20
N GLY A 452 3.46 6.78 -7.25
CA GLY A 452 2.49 7.25 -8.25
C GLY A 452 3.02 7.14 -9.67
N GLU A 453 4.24 7.59 -9.89
CA GLU A 453 4.94 7.52 -11.18
C GLU A 453 5.10 6.07 -11.64
N ALA A 454 5.59 5.18 -10.76
CA ALA A 454 5.72 3.76 -11.04
C ALA A 454 4.37 3.11 -11.40
N CYS A 455 3.31 3.46 -10.67
CA CYS A 455 1.96 2.96 -10.93
C CYS A 455 1.45 3.41 -12.30
N ALA A 456 1.50 4.71 -12.61
CA ALA A 456 0.99 5.25 -13.86
C ALA A 456 1.72 4.63 -15.08
N ARG A 457 3.04 4.50 -15.01
CA ARG A 457 3.86 3.89 -16.07
C ARG A 457 3.58 2.40 -16.24
N THR A 458 3.43 1.66 -15.16
CA THR A 458 3.10 0.24 -15.21
C THR A 458 1.68 0.03 -15.77
N ARG A 459 0.71 0.89 -15.39
CA ARG A 459 -0.65 0.88 -15.95
C ARG A 459 -0.65 1.21 -17.46
N LEU A 460 0.18 2.17 -17.88
CA LEU A 460 0.31 2.49 -19.31
C LEU A 460 0.89 1.31 -20.10
N ALA A 461 1.88 0.61 -19.56
CA ALA A 461 2.50 -0.55 -20.20
C ALA A 461 1.57 -1.76 -20.31
N ARG A 462 0.65 -1.96 -19.37
CA ARG A 462 -0.32 -3.07 -19.42
C ARG A 462 -1.42 -2.82 -20.45
N LYS A 463 -1.57 -3.73 -21.40
CA LYS A 463 -2.56 -3.62 -22.49
C LYS A 463 -3.77 -4.53 -22.29
N GLU A 464 -4.23 -4.64 -21.04
CA GLU A 464 -5.41 -5.40 -20.62
C GLU A 464 -6.04 -4.80 -19.35
N SER A 465 -7.25 -5.26 -19.00
CA SER A 465 -7.86 -5.07 -17.68
C SER A 465 -7.97 -6.40 -16.97
N ARG A 466 -7.14 -6.65 -15.95
CA ARG A 466 -7.10 -7.94 -15.25
C ARG A 466 -7.97 -7.95 -14.00
N TRP A 467 -8.04 -6.83 -13.29
CA TRP A 467 -8.77 -6.68 -12.03
C TRP A 467 -9.69 -5.45 -12.11
N PRO A 468 -10.81 -5.53 -12.86
CA PRO A 468 -11.61 -4.36 -13.26
C PRO A 468 -12.23 -3.59 -12.10
N GLY A 469 -12.39 -4.21 -10.91
CA GLY A 469 -12.86 -3.53 -9.71
C GLY A 469 -11.78 -2.82 -8.91
N TYR A 470 -10.52 -2.90 -9.35
CA TYR A 470 -9.41 -2.13 -8.77
C TYR A 470 -8.95 -1.02 -9.69
N TYR A 471 -8.81 -1.31 -10.96
CA TYR A 471 -8.77 -0.36 -12.06
C TYR A 471 -9.07 -1.09 -13.38
N TYR A 472 -9.53 -0.35 -14.38
CA TYR A 472 -9.72 -0.88 -15.73
C TYR A 472 -9.39 0.20 -16.77
N LYS A 473 -9.05 -0.28 -17.96
CA LYS A 473 -8.71 0.58 -19.11
C LYS A 473 -9.82 0.54 -20.13
N TYR A 474 -10.32 1.71 -20.53
CA TYR A 474 -11.35 1.81 -21.57
C TYR A 474 -10.89 1.25 -22.91
N ASP A 475 -9.57 1.34 -23.20
CA ASP A 475 -8.97 0.82 -24.41
C ASP A 475 -8.91 -0.72 -24.44
N TYR A 476 -8.90 -1.37 -23.24
CA TYR A 476 -8.66 -2.81 -23.09
C TYR A 476 -9.56 -3.40 -21.99
N LEU A 477 -10.83 -3.65 -22.32
CA LEU A 477 -11.86 -4.07 -21.34
C LEU A 477 -11.94 -5.60 -21.11
N LYS A 478 -10.86 -6.36 -21.32
CA LYS A 478 -10.84 -7.81 -21.12
C LYS A 478 -9.46 -8.30 -20.75
N LEU A 479 -9.41 -9.55 -20.30
CA LEU A 479 -8.15 -10.28 -20.16
C LEU A 479 -7.54 -10.53 -21.55
N ASP A 480 -6.22 -10.49 -21.58
CA ASP A 480 -5.41 -10.91 -22.72
C ASP A 480 -4.39 -11.94 -22.25
N ASP A 481 -4.56 -13.19 -22.66
CA ASP A 481 -3.67 -14.28 -22.27
C ASP A 481 -2.23 -14.11 -22.76
N THR A 482 -1.99 -13.27 -23.76
CA THR A 482 -0.65 -12.90 -24.22
C THR A 482 0.05 -11.94 -23.26
N GLN A 483 -0.70 -11.29 -22.36
CA GLN A 483 -0.20 -10.34 -21.35
C GLN A 483 0.10 -11.03 -19.99
N LYS A 484 0.26 -12.36 -19.94
CA LYS A 484 0.65 -13.11 -18.73
C LYS A 484 2.13 -12.85 -18.39
N ASN A 485 2.44 -11.59 -18.05
CA ASN A 485 3.79 -11.14 -17.73
C ASN A 485 3.79 -10.31 -16.46
N PHE A 486 4.91 -10.36 -15.75
CA PHE A 486 5.23 -9.34 -14.75
C PHE A 486 5.74 -8.09 -15.48
N ILE A 487 5.13 -6.96 -15.22
CA ILE A 487 5.63 -5.67 -15.69
C ILE A 487 6.41 -5.04 -14.56
N ASN A 488 7.70 -4.89 -14.78
CA ASN A 488 8.63 -4.31 -13.84
C ASN A 488 9.01 -2.90 -14.28
N VAL A 489 9.33 -2.05 -13.31
CA VAL A 489 9.75 -0.68 -13.55
C VAL A 489 11.03 -0.39 -12.77
N LYS A 490 11.94 0.36 -13.40
CA LYS A 490 13.17 0.90 -12.80
C LYS A 490 13.24 2.39 -13.01
N PHE A 491 14.01 3.04 -12.16
CA PHE A 491 14.32 4.46 -12.25
C PHE A 491 15.82 4.68 -12.14
N ASP A 492 16.39 5.43 -13.06
CA ASP A 492 17.77 5.88 -12.99
C ASP A 492 17.83 7.29 -12.38
N VAL A 493 18.38 7.39 -11.18
CA VAL A 493 18.46 8.66 -10.43
C VAL A 493 19.36 9.69 -11.12
N LYS A 494 20.33 9.24 -11.93
CA LYS A 494 21.30 10.13 -12.59
C LYS A 494 20.72 10.75 -13.85
N THR A 495 20.10 9.92 -14.69
CA THR A 495 19.46 10.38 -15.94
C THR A 495 18.03 10.82 -15.75
N LYS A 496 17.41 10.50 -14.60
CA LYS A 496 15.97 10.66 -14.31
C LYS A 496 15.06 9.90 -15.27
N GLU A 497 15.56 8.84 -15.87
CA GLU A 497 14.84 8.02 -16.83
C GLU A 497 14.16 6.81 -16.18
N TRP A 498 12.97 6.52 -16.66
CA TRP A 498 12.19 5.35 -16.26
C TRP A 498 12.29 4.27 -17.33
N SER A 499 12.49 3.03 -16.91
CA SER A 499 12.51 1.87 -17.79
C SER A 499 11.42 0.88 -17.41
N ILE A 500 10.73 0.35 -18.42
CA ILE A 500 9.76 -0.74 -18.29
C ILE A 500 10.41 -2.04 -18.77
N LEU A 501 10.31 -3.06 -17.94
CA LEU A 501 10.84 -4.39 -18.20
C LEU A 501 9.68 -5.40 -18.14
N THR A 502 9.66 -6.33 -19.09
CA THR A 502 8.68 -7.42 -19.08
C THR A 502 9.37 -8.71 -18.70
N ARG A 503 8.85 -9.40 -17.68
CA ARG A 503 9.35 -10.70 -17.25
C ARG A 503 8.27 -11.76 -17.45
N PRO A 504 8.57 -12.88 -18.11
CA PRO A 504 7.59 -13.92 -18.37
C PRO A 504 7.08 -14.52 -17.04
N MET A 505 5.80 -14.87 -16.99
CA MET A 505 5.26 -15.66 -15.89
C MET A 505 5.59 -17.13 -16.15
N ILE A 506 6.45 -17.69 -15.32
CA ILE A 506 6.89 -19.08 -15.46
C ILE A 506 6.22 -19.91 -14.37
N PRO A 507 5.36 -20.90 -14.73
CA PRO A 507 4.81 -21.84 -13.78
C PRO A 507 5.93 -22.63 -13.09
N ILE A 508 5.83 -22.81 -11.79
CA ILE A 508 6.78 -23.61 -10.99
C ILE A 508 6.36 -25.08 -10.96
N ILE A 509 5.10 -25.36 -11.32
CA ILE A 509 4.51 -26.71 -11.34
C ILE A 509 3.91 -26.95 -12.71
#